data_af09d528e88919a048e658a0a0812632
#
_entry.id   af09d528e88919a048e658a0a0812632
#
_cell.length_a   1.000
_cell.length_b   1.000
_cell.length_c   1.000
_cell.angle_alpha   90.00
_cell.angle_beta   90.00
_cell.angle_gamma   90.00
#
_symmetry.space_group_name_H-M   'P 1'
#
loop_
_entity.id
_entity.type
_entity.pdbx_description
1 polymer ?
#
loop_
_entity_poly.entity_id
_entity_poly.type
_entity_poly.pdbx_seq_one_letter_code
_entity_poly.pdbx_strand_id
1 'polypeptide(L)'
;PMFLIDIAVPRDINPEFHKISGIHLYNIDDLKEIVEENLELRKKEADKAKKIINDEIEKYRNWVKERRCVPIIKEMRKEAKEIKEKEVERAIHLLNESEDGPEEIIDSLAHRLVNKLLHKPTVGIKEIAVNKDKKEDIELVKKVFTVNS
;
A
#
# COMPACT_ATOMS: atom_id res chain seq x y z
N PRO A 1 -12.99 48.21 -20.59
CA PRO A 1 -13.88 48.34 -19.44
C PRO A 1 -13.18 49.12 -18.31
N MET A 2 -13.93 49.94 -17.62
CA MET A 2 -13.45 50.69 -16.44
C MET A 2 -14.05 50.05 -15.18
N PHE A 3 -13.23 49.82 -14.17
CA PHE A 3 -13.68 49.29 -12.88
C PHE A 3 -13.65 50.45 -11.87
N LEU A 4 -14.77 50.70 -11.21
CA LEU A 4 -14.91 51.67 -10.15
C LEU A 4 -15.23 50.91 -8.87
N ILE A 5 -14.53 51.23 -7.80
CA ILE A 5 -14.72 50.61 -6.47
C ILE A 5 -15.05 51.71 -5.48
N ASP A 6 -16.28 51.68 -4.95
CA ASP A 6 -16.76 52.62 -3.94
C ASP A 6 -16.73 51.97 -2.56
N ILE A 7 -15.79 52.38 -1.73
CA ILE A 7 -15.64 51.90 -0.34
C ILE A 7 -16.08 52.93 0.70
N ALA A 8 -16.69 54.04 0.25
CA ALA A 8 -17.11 55.11 1.15
C ALA A 8 -18.45 54.83 1.80
N VAL A 9 -18.62 55.35 3.03
CA VAL A 9 -19.88 55.36 3.77
C VAL A 9 -20.12 56.78 4.27
N PRO A 10 -21.08 57.53 3.75
CA PRO A 10 -22.00 57.15 2.64
C PRO A 10 -21.29 57.04 1.30
N ARG A 11 -21.93 56.45 0.29
CA ARG A 11 -21.38 56.24 -1.06
C ARG A 11 -21.04 57.57 -1.71
N ASP A 12 -19.86 57.65 -2.32
CA ASP A 12 -19.36 58.81 -3.06
C ASP A 12 -19.71 58.72 -4.55
N ILE A 13 -19.93 57.50 -5.10
CA ILE A 13 -20.19 57.29 -6.52
C ILE A 13 -21.69 57.06 -6.71
N ASN A 14 -22.30 57.79 -7.67
CA ASN A 14 -23.69 57.61 -8.00
C ASN A 14 -23.94 56.18 -8.55
N PRO A 15 -24.88 55.42 -7.96
CA PRO A 15 -25.20 54.06 -8.41
C PRO A 15 -25.58 53.95 -9.88
N GLU A 16 -26.05 54.99 -10.52
CA GLU A 16 -26.45 54.98 -11.93
C GLU A 16 -25.28 54.72 -12.90
N PHE A 17 -24.03 54.89 -12.45
CA PHE A 17 -22.83 54.57 -13.25
C PHE A 17 -22.77 53.10 -13.71
N HIS A 18 -23.42 52.18 -12.99
CA HIS A 18 -23.49 50.78 -13.44
C HIS A 18 -24.27 50.59 -14.75
N LYS A 19 -25.14 51.54 -15.14
CA LYS A 19 -25.93 51.51 -16.36
C LYS A 19 -25.11 51.87 -17.59
N ILE A 20 -23.91 52.46 -17.43
CA ILE A 20 -23.04 52.90 -18.49
C ILE A 20 -22.27 51.70 -19.06
N SER A 21 -22.41 51.45 -20.37
CA SER A 21 -21.68 50.37 -20.99
C SER A 21 -20.17 50.51 -20.84
N GLY A 22 -19.50 49.45 -20.42
CA GLY A 22 -18.06 49.39 -20.16
C GLY A 22 -17.62 49.92 -18.80
N ILE A 23 -18.54 50.34 -17.91
CA ILE A 23 -18.25 50.65 -16.52
C ILE A 23 -18.79 49.56 -15.62
N HIS A 24 -17.92 49.08 -14.71
CA HIS A 24 -18.28 48.13 -13.66
C HIS A 24 -18.08 48.80 -12.30
N LEU A 25 -19.18 49.06 -11.63
CA LEU A 25 -19.16 49.72 -10.31
C LEU A 25 -19.39 48.62 -9.24
N TYR A 26 -18.46 48.56 -8.30
CA TYR A 26 -18.54 47.67 -7.13
C TYR A 26 -18.57 48.52 -5.85
N ASN A 27 -19.42 48.17 -4.93
CA ASN A 27 -19.43 48.74 -3.59
C ASN A 27 -18.81 47.73 -2.58
N ILE A 28 -18.73 48.12 -1.31
CA ILE A 28 -18.12 47.29 -0.25
C ILE A 28 -18.88 45.98 -0.02
N ASP A 29 -20.19 45.96 -0.26
CA ASP A 29 -21.00 44.74 -0.06
C ASP A 29 -20.81 43.77 -1.24
N ASP A 30 -20.72 44.29 -2.47
CA ASP A 30 -20.38 43.49 -3.66
C ASP A 30 -19.00 42.83 -3.49
N LEU A 31 -18.03 43.57 -2.92
CA LEU A 31 -16.71 43.01 -2.66
C LEU A 31 -16.73 41.93 -1.58
N LYS A 32 -17.57 42.03 -0.56
CA LYS A 32 -17.77 40.97 0.44
C LYS A 32 -18.33 39.71 -0.20
N GLU A 33 -19.35 39.84 -1.05
CA GLU A 33 -19.96 38.72 -1.76
C GLU A 33 -18.93 37.98 -2.62
N ILE A 34 -18.11 38.72 -3.39
CA ILE A 34 -17.03 38.13 -4.20
C ILE A 34 -16.01 37.38 -3.32
N VAL A 35 -15.66 37.95 -2.16
CA VAL A 35 -14.73 37.29 -1.22
C VAL A 35 -15.33 36.02 -0.65
N GLU A 36 -16.62 36.01 -0.29
CA GLU A 36 -17.31 34.83 0.26
C GLU A 36 -17.40 33.73 -0.78
N GLU A 37 -17.78 34.05 -2.03
CA GLU A 37 -17.80 33.08 -3.13
C GLU A 37 -16.41 32.47 -3.38
N ASN A 38 -15.36 33.29 -3.41
CA ASN A 38 -14.00 32.81 -3.58
C ASN A 38 -13.52 31.93 -2.42
N LEU A 39 -13.92 32.23 -1.19
CA LEU A 39 -13.65 31.40 -0.02
C LEU A 39 -14.34 30.03 -0.10
N GLU A 40 -15.58 30.02 -0.57
CA GLU A 40 -16.33 28.79 -0.81
C GLU A 40 -15.68 27.90 -1.87
N LEU A 41 -15.26 28.50 -3.00
CA LEU A 41 -14.53 27.78 -4.05
C LEU A 41 -13.22 27.20 -3.51
N ARG A 42 -12.45 27.97 -2.76
CA ARG A 42 -11.21 27.49 -2.12
C ARG A 42 -11.45 26.35 -1.14
N LYS A 43 -12.53 26.40 -0.35
CA LYS A 43 -12.91 25.28 0.53
C LYS A 43 -13.18 24.01 -0.25
N LYS A 44 -13.95 24.09 -1.33
CA LYS A 44 -14.24 22.93 -2.21
C LYS A 44 -12.96 22.33 -2.80
N GLU A 45 -12.03 23.16 -3.27
CA GLU A 45 -10.74 22.68 -3.80
C GLU A 45 -9.87 22.07 -2.68
N ALA A 46 -9.87 22.66 -1.47
CA ALA A 46 -9.17 22.11 -0.32
C ALA A 46 -9.71 20.74 0.09
N ASP A 47 -11.01 20.51 -0.01
CA ASP A 47 -11.63 19.22 0.31
C ASP A 47 -11.27 18.15 -0.75
N LYS A 48 -11.19 18.53 -2.03
CA LYS A 48 -10.66 17.64 -3.08
C LYS A 48 -9.21 17.27 -2.80
N ALA A 49 -8.37 18.26 -2.47
CA ALA A 49 -6.97 18.01 -2.12
C ALA A 49 -6.81 17.08 -0.90
N LYS A 50 -7.63 17.28 0.15
CA LYS A 50 -7.64 16.37 1.33
C LYS A 50 -7.97 14.93 0.95
N LYS A 51 -8.92 14.72 0.04
CA LYS A 51 -9.28 13.39 -0.43
C LYS A 51 -8.09 12.71 -1.12
N ILE A 52 -7.41 13.41 -2.04
CA ILE A 52 -6.21 12.91 -2.72
C ILE A 52 -5.12 12.56 -1.70
N ILE A 53 -4.88 13.44 -0.72
CA ILE A 53 -3.88 13.19 0.33
C ILE A 53 -4.23 11.94 1.14
N ASN A 54 -5.49 11.76 1.53
CA ASN A 54 -5.90 10.58 2.28
C ASN A 54 -5.72 9.29 1.48
N ASP A 55 -6.04 9.29 0.19
CA ASP A 55 -5.84 8.15 -0.68
C ASP A 55 -4.34 7.79 -0.79
N GLU A 56 -3.45 8.78 -0.91
CA GLU A 56 -2.00 8.56 -0.94
C GLU A 56 -1.45 8.10 0.43
N ILE A 57 -1.99 8.60 1.53
CA ILE A 57 -1.64 8.11 2.88
C ILE A 57 -1.98 6.62 3.02
N GLU A 58 -3.14 6.18 2.56
CA GLU A 58 -3.50 4.76 2.63
C GLU A 58 -2.59 3.89 1.75
N LYS A 59 -2.25 4.34 0.54
CA LYS A 59 -1.27 3.66 -0.31
C LYS A 59 0.09 3.53 0.39
N TYR A 60 0.57 4.64 0.98
CA TYR A 60 1.82 4.65 1.72
C TYR A 60 1.81 3.70 2.93
N ARG A 61 0.72 3.70 3.71
CA ARG A 61 0.55 2.76 4.83
C ARG A 61 0.62 1.30 4.40
N ASN A 62 -0.04 0.96 3.30
CA ASN A 62 0.00 -0.40 2.76
C ASN A 62 1.41 -0.77 2.28
N TRP A 63 2.09 0.12 1.57
CA TRP A 63 3.47 -0.08 1.16
C TRP A 63 4.43 -0.29 2.36
N VAL A 64 4.27 0.48 3.46
CA VAL A 64 5.05 0.27 4.70
C VAL A 64 4.78 -1.10 5.31
N LYS A 65 3.50 -1.55 5.33
CA LYS A 65 3.15 -2.89 5.83
C LYS A 65 3.81 -3.99 5.00
N GLU A 66 3.76 -3.89 3.68
CA GLU A 66 4.41 -4.85 2.77
C GLU A 66 5.93 -4.91 3.00
N ARG A 67 6.58 -3.76 3.19
CA ARG A 67 8.03 -3.74 3.46
C ARG A 67 8.44 -4.47 4.74
N ARG A 68 7.57 -4.59 5.71
CA ARG A 68 7.85 -5.36 6.95
C ARG A 68 8.03 -6.86 6.68
N CYS A 69 7.42 -7.38 5.62
CA CYS A 69 7.55 -8.79 5.25
C CYS A 69 8.85 -9.08 4.47
N VAL A 70 9.48 -8.07 3.87
CA VAL A 70 10.68 -8.25 3.03
C VAL A 70 11.84 -8.96 3.76
N PRO A 71 12.22 -8.60 5.00
CA PRO A 71 13.27 -9.30 5.71
C PRO A 71 12.94 -10.77 5.94
N ILE A 72 11.70 -11.08 6.30
CA ILE A 72 11.23 -12.45 6.55
C ILE A 72 11.33 -13.28 5.26
N ILE A 73 10.86 -12.73 4.14
CA ILE A 73 10.92 -13.40 2.83
C ILE A 73 12.39 -13.62 2.39
N LYS A 74 13.26 -12.65 2.65
CA LYS A 74 14.71 -12.78 2.34
C LYS A 74 15.35 -13.91 3.14
N GLU A 75 15.08 -13.97 4.44
CA GLU A 75 15.64 -15.00 5.31
C GLU A 75 15.12 -16.40 4.92
N MET A 76 13.81 -16.52 4.67
CA MET A 76 13.20 -17.76 4.19
C MET A 76 13.85 -18.25 2.88
N ARG A 77 14.07 -17.35 1.92
CA ARG A 77 14.73 -17.70 0.64
C ARG A 77 16.19 -18.07 0.82
N LYS A 78 16.91 -17.38 1.71
CA LYS A 78 18.30 -17.71 2.04
C LYS A 78 18.41 -19.11 2.62
N GLU A 79 17.57 -19.44 3.58
CA GLU A 79 17.52 -20.76 4.19
C GLU A 79 17.17 -21.86 3.18
N ALA A 80 16.17 -21.62 2.33
CA ALA A 80 15.80 -22.54 1.26
C ALA A 80 16.98 -22.79 0.29
N LYS A 81 17.74 -21.76 -0.01
CA LYS A 81 18.96 -21.88 -0.85
C LYS A 81 20.03 -22.73 -0.16
N GLU A 82 20.29 -22.53 1.13
CA GLU A 82 21.27 -23.32 1.89
C GLU A 82 20.87 -24.78 1.98
N ILE A 83 19.58 -25.08 2.21
CA ILE A 83 19.05 -26.45 2.19
C ILE A 83 19.27 -27.08 0.83
N LYS A 84 18.91 -26.37 -0.26
CA LYS A 84 19.11 -26.85 -1.63
C LYS A 84 20.58 -27.20 -1.90
N GLU A 85 21.49 -26.29 -1.58
CA GLU A 85 22.93 -26.47 -1.84
C GLU A 85 23.47 -27.71 -1.12
N LYS A 86 23.15 -27.88 0.17
CA LYS A 86 23.57 -29.04 0.96
C LYS A 86 22.99 -30.38 0.44
N GLU A 87 21.73 -30.40 0.04
CA GLU A 87 21.11 -31.64 -0.44
C GLU A 87 21.59 -32.02 -1.85
N VAL A 88 21.84 -31.02 -2.72
CA VAL A 88 22.43 -31.24 -4.04
C VAL A 88 23.87 -31.77 -3.93
N GLU A 89 24.70 -31.15 -3.07
CA GLU A 89 26.07 -31.60 -2.81
C GLU A 89 26.10 -33.08 -2.34
N ARG A 90 25.20 -33.41 -1.40
CA ARG A 90 25.04 -34.77 -0.93
C ARG A 90 24.63 -35.74 -2.06
N ALA A 91 23.68 -35.35 -2.90
CA ALA A 91 23.23 -36.20 -4.01
C ALA A 91 24.35 -36.45 -5.02
N ILE A 92 25.17 -35.42 -5.33
CA ILE A 92 26.33 -35.55 -6.19
C ILE A 92 27.37 -36.50 -5.58
N HIS A 93 27.61 -36.42 -4.27
CA HIS A 93 28.51 -37.36 -3.58
C HIS A 93 28.01 -38.81 -3.70
N LEU A 94 26.71 -39.04 -3.46
CA LEU A 94 26.11 -40.38 -3.58
C LEU A 94 26.19 -40.92 -5.02
N LEU A 95 25.96 -40.07 -6.03
CA LEU A 95 26.11 -40.46 -7.42
C LEU A 95 27.51 -40.92 -7.79
N ASN A 96 28.54 -40.44 -7.08
CA ASN A 96 29.93 -40.79 -7.35
C ASN A 96 30.43 -42.01 -6.54
N GLU A 97 29.82 -42.29 -5.38
CA GLU A 97 30.38 -43.22 -4.40
C GLU A 97 29.42 -44.36 -3.99
N SER A 98 28.10 -44.25 -4.31
CA SER A 98 27.10 -45.26 -3.97
C SER A 98 26.87 -46.23 -5.11
N GLU A 99 26.48 -47.44 -4.77
CA GLU A 99 25.98 -48.45 -5.72
C GLU A 99 24.48 -48.22 -6.08
N ASP A 100 23.83 -47.25 -5.43
CA ASP A 100 22.42 -46.92 -5.68
C ASP A 100 22.23 -46.37 -7.10
N GLY A 101 21.09 -46.69 -7.69
CA GLY A 101 20.77 -46.19 -9.02
C GLY A 101 20.53 -44.66 -9.04
N PRO A 102 20.84 -43.96 -10.14
CA PRO A 102 20.61 -42.51 -10.25
C PRO A 102 19.18 -42.09 -9.96
N GLU A 103 18.20 -42.90 -10.33
CA GLU A 103 16.78 -42.63 -10.09
C GLU A 103 16.44 -42.63 -8.61
N GLU A 104 16.98 -43.57 -7.82
CA GLU A 104 16.79 -43.66 -6.39
C GLU A 104 17.44 -42.47 -5.66
N ILE A 105 18.61 -42.03 -6.11
CA ILE A 105 19.30 -40.86 -5.55
C ILE A 105 18.52 -39.56 -5.83
N ILE A 106 17.95 -39.41 -7.04
CA ILE A 106 17.12 -38.26 -7.41
C ILE A 106 15.83 -38.24 -6.60
N ASP A 107 15.15 -39.38 -6.45
CA ASP A 107 13.92 -39.45 -5.64
C ASP A 107 14.21 -39.13 -4.17
N SER A 108 15.29 -39.69 -3.60
CA SER A 108 15.76 -39.34 -2.25
C SER A 108 16.07 -37.87 -2.09
N LEU A 109 16.73 -37.23 -3.06
CA LEU A 109 17.01 -35.80 -3.07
C LEU A 109 15.71 -34.98 -3.03
N ALA A 110 14.76 -35.30 -3.93
CA ALA A 110 13.48 -34.62 -3.99
C ALA A 110 12.69 -34.72 -2.67
N HIS A 111 12.60 -35.95 -2.15
CA HIS A 111 11.91 -36.20 -0.87
C HIS A 111 12.54 -35.42 0.30
N ARG A 112 13.86 -35.41 0.39
CA ARG A 112 14.59 -34.70 1.45
C ARG A 112 14.45 -33.18 1.32
N LEU A 113 14.48 -32.61 0.11
CA LEU A 113 14.25 -31.21 -0.13
C LEU A 113 12.87 -30.78 0.36
N VAL A 114 11.82 -31.51 -0.05
CA VAL A 114 10.44 -31.23 0.36
C VAL A 114 10.31 -31.29 1.87
N ASN A 115 10.79 -32.36 2.51
CA ASN A 115 10.69 -32.53 3.95
C ASN A 115 11.43 -31.43 4.72
N LYS A 116 12.63 -31.06 4.29
CA LYS A 116 13.41 -30.00 4.96
C LYS A 116 12.81 -28.63 4.78
N LEU A 117 12.30 -28.30 3.61
CA LEU A 117 11.63 -27.02 3.34
C LEU A 117 10.32 -26.89 4.12
N LEU A 118 9.57 -27.95 4.27
CA LEU A 118 8.28 -27.94 4.97
C LEU A 118 8.42 -28.15 6.49
N HIS A 119 9.56 -28.54 6.99
CA HIS A 119 9.73 -28.83 8.43
C HIS A 119 9.40 -27.62 9.32
N LYS A 120 10.08 -26.49 9.12
CA LYS A 120 9.84 -25.26 9.90
C LYS A 120 8.42 -24.72 9.78
N PRO A 121 7.85 -24.56 8.57
CA PRO A 121 6.45 -24.21 8.41
C PRO A 121 5.50 -25.12 9.18
N THR A 122 5.71 -26.45 9.09
CA THR A 122 4.85 -27.43 9.77
C THR A 122 4.93 -27.28 11.30
N VAL A 123 6.13 -27.09 11.86
CA VAL A 123 6.31 -26.85 13.29
C VAL A 123 5.63 -25.55 13.71
N GLY A 124 5.86 -24.47 12.96
CA GLY A 124 5.24 -23.15 13.26
C GLY A 124 3.70 -23.20 13.22
N ILE A 125 3.12 -23.92 12.26
CA ILE A 125 1.66 -24.10 12.19
C ILE A 125 1.14 -24.85 13.44
N LYS A 126 1.84 -25.90 13.87
CA LYS A 126 1.46 -26.64 15.08
C LYS A 126 1.54 -25.77 16.34
N GLU A 127 2.59 -24.93 16.46
CA GLU A 127 2.74 -24.00 17.57
C GLU A 127 1.63 -22.95 17.61
N ILE A 128 1.26 -22.40 16.44
CA ILE A 128 0.13 -21.47 16.33
C ILE A 128 -1.18 -22.14 16.74
N ALA A 129 -1.41 -23.36 16.28
CA ALA A 129 -2.63 -24.11 16.61
C ALA A 129 -2.77 -24.44 18.10
N VAL A 130 -1.64 -24.70 18.79
CA VAL A 130 -1.64 -25.02 20.22
C VAL A 130 -1.72 -23.78 21.11
N ASN A 131 -0.99 -22.72 20.75
CA ASN A 131 -0.80 -21.56 21.63
C ASN A 131 -1.83 -20.45 21.45
N LYS A 132 -2.63 -20.48 20.39
CA LYS A 132 -3.59 -19.42 20.08
C LYS A 132 -4.93 -20.03 19.68
N ASP A 133 -5.89 -19.97 20.60
CA ASP A 133 -7.29 -20.38 20.41
C ASP A 133 -8.07 -19.49 19.39
N LYS A 134 -7.35 -18.77 18.51
CA LYS A 134 -7.94 -17.87 17.54
C LYS A 134 -8.08 -18.55 16.18
N LYS A 135 -9.31 -18.87 15.82
CA LYS A 135 -9.67 -19.38 14.47
C LYS A 135 -9.11 -18.49 13.34
N GLU A 136 -8.99 -17.18 13.60
CA GLU A 136 -8.45 -16.19 12.65
C GLU A 136 -6.98 -16.47 12.26
N ASP A 137 -6.14 -16.90 13.21
CA ASP A 137 -4.73 -17.19 12.94
C ASP A 137 -4.57 -18.43 12.03
N ILE A 138 -5.43 -19.44 12.20
CA ILE A 138 -5.46 -20.64 11.34
C ILE A 138 -5.93 -20.30 9.93
N GLU A 139 -6.94 -19.42 9.79
CA GLU A 139 -7.40 -18.96 8.47
C GLU A 139 -6.32 -18.13 7.74
N LEU A 140 -5.51 -17.35 8.46
CA LEU A 140 -4.37 -16.66 7.87
C LEU A 140 -3.31 -17.64 7.35
N VAL A 141 -3.00 -18.67 8.12
CA VAL A 141 -2.07 -19.73 7.70
C VAL A 141 -2.59 -20.45 6.45
N LYS A 142 -3.88 -20.80 6.43
CA LYS A 142 -4.50 -21.39 5.22
C LYS A 142 -4.30 -20.51 4.00
N LYS A 143 -4.52 -19.20 4.09
CA LYS A 143 -4.33 -18.26 2.98
C LYS A 143 -2.90 -18.22 2.45
N VAL A 144 -1.89 -18.48 3.29
CA VAL A 144 -0.48 -18.53 2.86
C VAL A 144 -0.17 -19.81 2.08
N PHE A 145 -0.78 -20.96 2.42
CA PHE A 145 -0.47 -22.26 1.85
C PHE A 145 -1.51 -22.75 0.84
N THR A 146 -2.75 -22.27 0.91
CA THR A 146 -3.81 -22.56 -0.05
C THR A 146 -4.05 -21.38 -0.95
N VAL A 147 -3.00 -20.97 -1.69
CA VAL A 147 -3.17 -19.99 -2.76
C VAL A 147 -4.01 -20.63 -3.85
N ASN A 148 -5.27 -20.25 -3.87
CA ASN A 148 -6.24 -20.41 -4.95
C ASN A 148 -6.59 -21.85 -5.38
N SER A 149 -7.67 -22.27 -4.84
CA SER A 149 -8.66 -22.98 -5.66
C SER A 149 -9.69 -21.97 -6.12
#